data_ec4947f5e5597682a170f5d88daa51e0
#
_entry.id   ec4947f5e5597682a170f5d88daa51e0
#
_cell.length_a   1.000
_cell.length_b   1.000
_cell.length_c   1.000
_cell.angle_alpha   90.00
_cell.angle_beta   90.00
_cell.angle_gamma   90.00
#
_symmetry.space_group_name_H-M   'P 1'
#
loop_
_entity.id
_entity.type
_entity.pdbx_description
1 polymer ?
#
loop_
_entity_poly.entity_id
_entity_poly.type
_entity_poly.pdbx_seq_one_letter_code
_entity_poly.pdbx_strand_id
1 'polypeptide(L)'
;MLAGLCLALLPAVTPPLSGDAGSPAATTLLPRAQAQQKLLRIGAIPDQNPEKLNRLYGQVASELSRQLGVKVQYVPVTDYAAAVSAFRTGSLDLVWFGGLTGVQARLQKPGAQVIAQRDIDAAFTSVFIANTASGLKPIQNQKQLTVLEGRRFTFGSESSTSGRLMPQWFLSQAGVQLKDFAGGAPGFSGSHDATIALVQSGTYDAGVVNEQVWKANLRSGKTDRKKVFVLWRTPGYPDYHWIGQPDLDKRFGAGFTAKLRGAILSWRPSNPEQKQILELFGAQQFTGAKASDYQRIEQVGRQVGKIR
;
A
#
# COMPACT_ATOMS: atom_id res chain seq x y z
N MET A 1 -17.70 70.70 11.43
CA MET A 1 -19.01 71.21 11.92
C MET A 1 -19.53 70.14 12.84
N LEU A 2 -19.32 70.28 14.14
CA LEU A 2 -20.21 70.69 15.21
C LEU A 2 -21.40 69.73 15.34
N ALA A 3 -21.36 68.87 16.33
CA ALA A 3 -21.73 69.03 17.74
C ALA A 3 -23.17 68.60 18.03
N GLY A 4 -23.36 67.86 19.08
CA GLY A 4 -24.69 67.55 19.61
C GLY A 4 -24.63 66.52 20.75
N LEU A 5 -24.17 67.01 21.89
CA LEU A 5 -24.21 66.33 23.21
C LEU A 5 -25.61 66.55 23.79
N CYS A 6 -26.34 65.52 24.22
CA CYS A 6 -27.44 65.67 25.17
C CYS A 6 -27.36 64.64 26.28
N LEU A 7 -27.12 65.21 27.45
CA LEU A 7 -27.12 64.59 28.76
C LEU A 7 -28.56 64.62 29.29
N ALA A 8 -29.13 63.56 29.82
CA ALA A 8 -30.32 63.62 30.62
C ALA A 8 -30.24 62.69 31.84
N LEU A 9 -30.51 63.27 32.97
CA LEU A 9 -30.34 62.75 34.34
C LEU A 9 -31.40 61.69 34.71
N LEU A 10 -30.97 60.90 35.69
CA LEU A 10 -31.63 59.91 36.52
C LEU A 10 -32.81 60.46 37.30
N PRO A 11 -33.73 59.58 37.80
CA PRO A 11 -33.77 59.48 39.25
C PRO A 11 -33.69 58.02 39.78
N ALA A 12 -33.10 57.92 40.97
CA ALA A 12 -32.92 56.75 41.79
C ALA A 12 -34.24 56.33 42.47
N VAL A 13 -34.51 55.03 42.52
CA VAL A 13 -35.49 54.44 43.45
C VAL A 13 -34.85 53.26 44.14
N THR A 14 -34.81 53.29 45.45
CA THR A 14 -34.30 52.27 46.38
C THR A 14 -35.27 51.11 46.61
N PRO A 15 -34.76 49.91 47.05
CA PRO A 15 -35.50 48.65 47.06
C PRO A 15 -36.26 48.37 48.34
N PRO A 16 -37.10 47.34 48.38
CA PRO A 16 -37.34 46.59 49.61
C PRO A 16 -36.70 45.20 49.60
N LEU A 17 -36.07 44.91 50.72
CA LEU A 17 -35.63 43.60 51.16
C LEU A 17 -36.83 42.67 51.41
N SER A 18 -36.77 41.42 50.96
CA SER A 18 -37.09 40.24 51.77
C SER A 18 -37.29 39.02 50.88
N GLY A 19 -36.79 37.90 51.31
CA GLY A 19 -37.25 36.58 50.85
C GLY A 19 -36.10 35.62 50.53
N ASP A 20 -35.62 34.93 51.56
CA ASP A 20 -34.86 33.70 51.49
C ASP A 20 -35.64 32.67 50.63
N ALA A 21 -35.03 32.21 49.54
CA ALA A 21 -35.44 30.97 48.86
C ALA A 21 -34.19 30.31 48.27
N GLY A 22 -33.91 29.16 48.82
CA GLY A 22 -32.71 28.34 48.50
C GLY A 22 -32.48 28.17 47.01
N SER A 23 -31.31 28.53 46.56
CA SER A 23 -30.78 28.26 45.23
C SER A 23 -30.50 26.74 45.07
N PRO A 24 -31.08 26.08 44.09
CA PRO A 24 -30.58 24.75 43.74
C PRO A 24 -29.16 24.89 43.21
N ALA A 25 -28.24 24.13 43.81
CA ALA A 25 -26.85 24.02 43.36
C ALA A 25 -26.83 23.66 41.86
N ALA A 26 -26.43 24.61 41.02
CA ALA A 26 -26.15 24.38 39.64
C ALA A 26 -24.98 23.39 39.56
N THR A 27 -25.29 22.11 39.31
CA THR A 27 -24.28 21.11 38.95
C THR A 27 -23.66 21.52 37.64
N THR A 28 -22.52 22.18 37.70
CA THR A 28 -21.71 22.54 36.56
C THR A 28 -21.21 21.24 35.94
N LEU A 29 -21.92 20.73 34.93
CA LEU A 29 -21.42 19.65 34.06
C LEU A 29 -20.16 20.17 33.37
N LEU A 30 -19.01 19.82 33.93
CA LEU A 30 -17.72 20.03 33.23
C LEU A 30 -17.84 19.39 31.84
N PRO A 31 -17.48 20.08 30.75
CA PRO A 31 -17.49 19.51 29.44
C PRO A 31 -16.57 18.29 29.46
N ARG A 32 -17.17 17.11 29.22
CA ARG A 32 -16.45 15.85 29.07
C ARG A 32 -15.43 16.10 27.95
N ALA A 33 -14.14 16.19 28.32
CA ALA A 33 -13.05 16.33 27.34
C ALA A 33 -13.28 15.27 26.27
N GLN A 34 -13.63 15.70 25.06
CA GLN A 34 -13.74 14.79 23.92
C GLN A 34 -12.35 14.20 23.72
N ALA A 35 -12.16 12.98 24.16
CA ALA A 35 -10.93 12.25 23.93
C ALA A 35 -10.67 12.28 22.42
N GLN A 36 -9.60 12.98 22.04
CA GLN A 36 -9.22 13.14 20.64
C GLN A 36 -9.15 11.76 20.01
N GLN A 37 -10.07 11.48 19.08
CA GLN A 37 -10.21 10.16 18.49
C GLN A 37 -8.89 9.78 17.81
N LYS A 38 -8.26 8.73 18.31
CA LYS A 38 -6.97 8.24 17.79
C LYS A 38 -7.10 7.89 16.31
N LEU A 39 -6.25 8.42 15.46
CA LEU A 39 -6.23 8.21 14.02
C LEU A 39 -5.12 7.25 13.62
N LEU A 40 -5.48 6.11 13.03
CA LEU A 40 -4.56 5.17 12.39
C LEU A 40 -4.49 5.50 10.89
N ARG A 41 -3.33 5.92 10.42
CA ARG A 41 -3.10 6.22 9.00
C ARG A 41 -2.56 5.00 8.29
N ILE A 42 -3.29 4.49 7.32
CA ILE A 42 -2.85 3.37 6.50
C ILE A 42 -2.40 3.85 5.13
N GLY A 43 -1.37 3.21 4.59
CA GLY A 43 -0.84 3.48 3.26
C GLY A 43 -0.61 2.21 2.46
N ALA A 44 -0.25 2.38 1.20
CA ALA A 44 0.14 1.29 0.32
C ALA A 44 1.09 1.80 -0.76
N ILE A 45 1.95 0.92 -1.30
CA ILE A 45 2.68 1.22 -2.53
C ILE A 45 1.70 1.38 -3.70
N PRO A 46 1.86 2.38 -4.58
CA PRO A 46 0.94 2.63 -5.69
C PRO A 46 1.25 1.71 -6.89
N ASP A 47 1.02 0.41 -6.73
CA ASP A 47 1.37 -0.64 -7.68
C ASP A 47 0.36 -0.82 -8.82
N GLN A 48 -0.82 -0.21 -8.69
CA GLN A 48 -1.94 -0.30 -9.61
C GLN A 48 -2.59 1.07 -9.86
N ASN A 49 -3.68 1.06 -10.63
CA ASN A 49 -4.48 2.26 -10.91
C ASN A 49 -4.96 2.95 -9.61
N PRO A 50 -4.79 4.29 -9.48
CA PRO A 50 -5.11 5.04 -8.26
C PRO A 50 -6.58 4.91 -7.81
N GLU A 51 -7.55 4.88 -8.73
CA GLU A 51 -8.98 4.73 -8.38
C GLU A 51 -9.25 3.37 -7.73
N LYS A 52 -8.61 2.31 -8.28
CA LYS A 52 -8.71 0.96 -7.70
C LYS A 52 -8.11 0.91 -6.31
N LEU A 53 -6.95 1.55 -6.10
CA LEU A 53 -6.30 1.61 -4.78
C LEU A 53 -7.13 2.40 -3.78
N ASN A 54 -7.68 3.56 -4.17
CA ASN A 54 -8.56 4.36 -3.32
C ASN A 54 -9.81 3.56 -2.89
N ARG A 55 -10.43 2.82 -3.80
CA ARG A 55 -11.57 1.95 -3.47
C ARG A 55 -11.17 0.84 -2.51
N LEU A 56 -10.09 0.11 -2.81
CA LEU A 56 -9.60 -0.99 -1.97
C LEU A 56 -9.27 -0.51 -0.55
N TYR A 57 -8.39 0.46 -0.44
CA TYR A 57 -7.91 0.91 0.87
C TYR A 57 -8.93 1.76 1.63
N GLY A 58 -9.90 2.36 0.94
CA GLY A 58 -11.08 2.94 1.55
C GLY A 58 -11.95 1.89 2.26
N GLN A 59 -12.18 0.74 1.63
CA GLN A 59 -12.90 -0.39 2.24
C GLN A 59 -12.10 -1.00 3.40
N VAL A 60 -10.78 -1.16 3.24
CA VAL A 60 -9.89 -1.61 4.32
C VAL A 60 -9.97 -0.66 5.52
N ALA A 61 -9.91 0.65 5.29
CA ALA A 61 -9.99 1.64 6.36
C ALA A 61 -11.33 1.58 7.10
N SER A 62 -12.44 1.44 6.39
CA SER A 62 -13.78 1.28 6.98
C SER A 62 -13.86 0.03 7.84
N GLU A 63 -13.45 -1.12 7.31
CA GLU A 63 -13.52 -2.40 8.02
C GLU A 63 -12.61 -2.42 9.26
N LEU A 64 -11.38 -1.92 9.14
CA LEU A 64 -10.48 -1.79 10.28
C LEU A 64 -11.01 -0.80 11.32
N SER A 65 -11.63 0.33 10.91
CA SER A 65 -12.26 1.27 11.86
C SER A 65 -13.33 0.58 12.68
N ARG A 66 -14.18 -0.22 12.03
CA ARG A 66 -15.26 -0.98 12.68
C ARG A 66 -14.72 -2.01 13.67
N GLN A 67 -13.70 -2.77 13.30
CA GLN A 67 -13.15 -3.85 14.14
C GLN A 67 -12.27 -3.33 15.29
N LEU A 68 -11.50 -2.26 15.05
CA LEU A 68 -10.55 -1.75 16.03
C LEU A 68 -11.16 -0.72 16.99
N GLY A 69 -12.25 -0.05 16.59
CA GLY A 69 -12.87 1.02 17.39
C GLY A 69 -12.06 2.32 17.38
N VAL A 70 -11.18 2.51 16.38
CA VAL A 70 -10.43 3.76 16.16
C VAL A 70 -10.69 4.27 14.74
N LYS A 71 -10.53 5.58 14.52
CA LYS A 71 -10.60 6.12 13.16
C LYS A 71 -9.42 5.60 12.35
N VAL A 72 -9.69 5.01 11.19
CA VAL A 72 -8.67 4.58 10.21
C VAL A 72 -8.84 5.41 8.95
N GLN A 73 -7.74 5.87 8.38
CA GLN A 73 -7.74 6.68 7.16
C GLN A 73 -6.70 6.17 6.18
N TYR A 74 -7.10 5.95 4.93
CA TYR A 74 -6.15 5.72 3.85
C TYR A 74 -5.52 7.05 3.40
N VAL A 75 -4.19 7.04 3.30
CA VAL A 75 -3.39 8.17 2.82
C VAL A 75 -2.62 7.69 1.59
N PRO A 76 -3.02 8.08 0.38
CA PRO A 76 -2.31 7.72 -0.83
C PRO A 76 -0.93 8.37 -0.89
N VAL A 77 0.00 7.72 -1.58
CA VAL A 77 1.36 8.23 -1.83
C VAL A 77 1.64 8.24 -3.33
N THR A 78 2.62 9.02 -3.76
CA THR A 78 2.93 9.24 -5.18
C THR A 78 3.67 8.08 -5.82
N ASP A 79 4.56 7.42 -5.07
CA ASP A 79 5.40 6.34 -5.57
C ASP A 79 5.84 5.39 -4.43
N TYR A 80 6.55 4.33 -4.78
CA TYR A 80 7.02 3.30 -3.84
C TYR A 80 8.01 3.84 -2.80
N ALA A 81 8.90 4.76 -3.20
CA ALA A 81 9.89 5.34 -2.30
C ALA A 81 9.21 6.31 -1.31
N ALA A 82 8.19 7.03 -1.76
CA ALA A 82 7.36 7.88 -0.91
C ALA A 82 6.65 7.06 0.18
N ALA A 83 6.17 5.85 -0.12
CA ALA A 83 5.58 4.95 0.88
C ALA A 83 6.60 4.58 1.97
N VAL A 84 7.82 4.21 1.59
CA VAL A 84 8.91 3.89 2.54
C VAL A 84 9.28 5.11 3.39
N SER A 85 9.41 6.29 2.76
CA SER A 85 9.74 7.53 3.46
C SER A 85 8.64 7.95 4.44
N ALA A 86 7.37 7.90 4.04
CA ALA A 86 6.23 8.22 4.89
C ALA A 86 6.13 7.27 6.09
N PHE A 87 6.44 5.98 5.91
CA PHE A 87 6.52 5.04 7.01
C PHE A 87 7.70 5.34 7.94
N ARG A 88 8.89 5.59 7.40
CA ARG A 88 10.09 5.93 8.17
C ARG A 88 9.86 7.16 9.06
N THR A 89 9.21 8.20 8.54
CA THR A 89 8.92 9.45 9.28
C THR A 89 7.74 9.33 10.25
N GLY A 90 6.99 8.23 10.24
CA GLY A 90 5.78 8.05 11.06
C GLY A 90 4.55 8.78 10.52
N SER A 91 4.58 9.24 9.26
CA SER A 91 3.40 9.81 8.58
C SER A 91 2.37 8.74 8.22
N LEU A 92 2.79 7.48 8.11
CA LEU A 92 1.95 6.30 7.96
C LEU A 92 2.19 5.32 9.11
N ASP A 93 1.14 4.72 9.61
CA ASP A 93 1.15 3.84 10.79
C ASP A 93 1.15 2.36 10.42
N LEU A 94 0.46 2.00 9.34
CA LEU A 94 0.35 0.65 8.79
C LEU A 94 0.41 0.75 7.27
N VAL A 95 1.30 -0.01 6.63
CA VAL A 95 1.49 0.10 5.18
C VAL A 95 1.52 -1.26 4.52
N TRP A 96 0.82 -1.39 3.39
CA TRP A 96 0.92 -2.50 2.48
C TRP A 96 2.12 -2.31 1.56
N PHE A 97 3.14 -3.10 1.79
CA PHE A 97 4.40 -3.07 1.05
C PHE A 97 4.57 -4.31 0.17
N GLY A 98 5.32 -4.17 -0.92
CA GLY A 98 5.98 -5.31 -1.56
C GLY A 98 7.18 -5.78 -0.76
N GLY A 99 7.72 -6.96 -1.05
CA GLY A 99 8.84 -7.55 -0.32
C GLY A 99 10.04 -6.61 -0.18
N LEU A 100 10.51 -6.01 -1.28
CA LEU A 100 11.65 -5.09 -1.27
C LEU A 100 11.38 -3.85 -0.42
N THR A 101 10.28 -3.14 -0.69
CA THR A 101 9.94 -1.91 0.06
C THR A 101 9.65 -2.20 1.52
N GLY A 102 9.09 -3.36 1.84
CA GLY A 102 8.87 -3.79 3.21
C GLY A 102 10.19 -4.08 3.95
N VAL A 103 11.16 -4.72 3.30
CA VAL A 103 12.51 -4.89 3.87
C VAL A 103 13.16 -3.52 4.07
N GLN A 104 13.13 -2.63 3.06
CA GLN A 104 13.69 -1.28 3.18
C GLN A 104 13.03 -0.48 4.32
N ALA A 105 11.71 -0.57 4.48
CA ALA A 105 10.96 0.10 5.54
C ALA A 105 11.39 -0.40 6.92
N ARG A 106 11.53 -1.73 7.11
CA ARG A 106 11.97 -2.32 8.38
C ARG A 106 13.42 -1.98 8.73
N LEU A 107 14.32 -1.97 7.76
CA LEU A 107 15.72 -1.57 7.97
C LEU A 107 15.84 -0.10 8.37
N GLN A 108 14.98 0.77 7.83
CA GLN A 108 14.96 2.20 8.15
C GLN A 108 14.12 2.55 9.40
N LYS A 109 13.34 1.60 9.91
CA LYS A 109 12.49 1.75 11.10
C LYS A 109 12.64 0.53 12.01
N PRO A 110 13.71 0.45 12.82
CA PRO A 110 13.92 -0.65 13.75
C PRO A 110 12.70 -0.87 14.66
N GLY A 111 12.36 -2.15 14.87
CA GLY A 111 11.18 -2.52 15.65
C GLY A 111 9.86 -2.54 14.87
N ALA A 112 9.83 -2.11 13.60
CA ALA A 112 8.66 -2.24 12.75
C ALA A 112 8.23 -3.71 12.64
N GLN A 113 6.91 -3.96 12.70
CA GLN A 113 6.35 -5.29 12.83
C GLN A 113 5.68 -5.77 11.55
N VAL A 114 6.03 -6.97 11.11
CA VAL A 114 5.28 -7.66 10.04
C VAL A 114 3.96 -8.13 10.64
N ILE A 115 2.84 -7.69 10.07
CA ILE A 115 1.50 -7.94 10.60
C ILE A 115 0.86 -9.16 9.94
N ALA A 116 0.75 -9.17 8.60
CA ALA A 116 0.10 -10.22 7.84
C ALA A 116 0.48 -10.16 6.37
N GLN A 117 0.27 -11.26 5.65
CA GLN A 117 0.39 -11.36 4.18
C GLN A 117 -0.87 -12.05 3.62
N ARG A 118 -1.09 -11.98 2.32
CA ARG A 118 -2.11 -12.80 1.67
C ARG A 118 -1.64 -14.26 1.60
N ASP A 119 -2.57 -15.17 1.47
CA ASP A 119 -2.31 -16.60 1.29
C ASP A 119 -1.42 -16.93 0.07
N ILE A 120 -1.38 -16.04 -0.92
CA ILE A 120 -0.58 -16.17 -2.14
C ILE A 120 0.82 -15.58 -2.02
N ASP A 121 1.12 -14.76 -1.00
CA ASP A 121 2.33 -13.96 -0.95
C ASP A 121 3.57 -14.71 -0.50
N ALA A 122 3.44 -15.88 0.13
CA ALA A 122 4.58 -16.72 0.48
C ALA A 122 5.28 -17.33 -0.75
N ALA A 123 4.54 -17.50 -1.86
CA ALA A 123 5.02 -18.06 -3.12
C ALA A 123 4.50 -17.24 -4.32
N PHE A 124 4.66 -15.93 -4.23
CA PHE A 124 4.21 -14.99 -5.24
C PHE A 124 5.02 -15.12 -6.54
N THR A 125 4.41 -14.78 -7.68
CA THR A 125 5.05 -14.92 -8.99
C THR A 125 4.96 -13.64 -9.80
N SER A 126 5.98 -13.41 -10.64
CA SER A 126 5.93 -12.45 -11.74
C SER A 126 5.65 -13.15 -13.07
N VAL A 127 5.05 -12.43 -13.98
CA VAL A 127 4.95 -12.84 -15.37
C VAL A 127 5.68 -11.85 -16.28
N PHE A 128 6.61 -12.38 -17.07
CA PHE A 128 7.14 -11.66 -18.21
C PHE A 128 6.08 -11.71 -19.31
N ILE A 129 5.73 -10.58 -19.85
CA ILE A 129 4.74 -10.41 -20.90
C ILE A 129 5.40 -9.86 -22.16
N ALA A 130 4.89 -10.21 -23.32
CA ALA A 130 5.40 -9.71 -24.59
C ALA A 130 4.28 -9.30 -25.53
N ASN A 131 4.54 -8.27 -26.34
CA ASN A 131 3.66 -7.87 -27.43
C ASN A 131 3.69 -8.92 -28.55
N THR A 132 2.54 -9.28 -29.10
CA THR A 132 2.46 -10.29 -30.17
C THR A 132 3.21 -9.88 -31.44
N ALA A 133 3.33 -8.58 -31.71
CA ALA A 133 4.09 -8.06 -32.85
C ALA A 133 5.61 -8.06 -32.64
N SER A 134 6.11 -8.36 -31.42
CA SER A 134 7.55 -8.37 -31.11
C SER A 134 8.32 -9.53 -31.78
N GLY A 135 7.62 -10.54 -32.29
CA GLY A 135 8.23 -11.75 -32.80
C GLY A 135 8.67 -12.75 -31.71
N LEU A 136 8.57 -12.37 -30.43
CA LEU A 136 8.86 -13.26 -29.30
C LEU A 136 7.85 -14.39 -29.24
N LYS A 137 8.27 -15.53 -28.66
CA LYS A 137 7.41 -16.71 -28.40
C LYS A 137 7.53 -17.12 -26.95
N PRO A 138 6.49 -17.75 -26.35
CA PRO A 138 6.57 -18.27 -24.98
C PRO A 138 7.81 -19.17 -24.81
N ILE A 139 8.51 -18.98 -23.68
CA ILE A 139 9.71 -19.75 -23.32
C ILE A 139 9.42 -20.71 -22.17
N GLN A 140 10.20 -21.78 -22.07
CA GLN A 140 9.96 -22.88 -21.14
C GLN A 140 10.76 -22.77 -19.83
N ASN A 141 11.88 -22.08 -19.86
CA ASN A 141 12.76 -21.98 -18.69
C ASN A 141 13.51 -20.66 -18.64
N GLN A 142 14.09 -20.38 -17.48
CA GLN A 142 14.81 -19.15 -17.18
C GLN A 142 15.97 -18.87 -18.12
N LYS A 143 16.74 -19.89 -18.55
CA LYS A 143 17.92 -19.69 -19.42
C LYS A 143 17.55 -19.05 -20.76
N GLN A 144 16.32 -19.26 -21.22
CA GLN A 144 15.81 -18.69 -22.45
C GLN A 144 15.43 -17.19 -22.34
N LEU A 145 15.57 -16.57 -21.17
CA LEU A 145 15.37 -15.11 -21.02
C LEU A 145 16.34 -14.28 -21.89
N THR A 146 17.43 -14.89 -22.41
CA THR A 146 18.33 -14.26 -23.38
C THR A 146 17.62 -13.78 -24.66
N VAL A 147 16.42 -14.30 -24.99
CA VAL A 147 15.59 -13.77 -26.09
C VAL A 147 15.18 -12.30 -25.91
N LEU A 148 15.35 -11.76 -24.70
CA LEU A 148 15.05 -10.38 -24.36
C LEU A 148 16.23 -9.42 -24.64
N GLU A 149 17.43 -9.91 -24.94
CA GLU A 149 18.57 -9.09 -25.34
C GLU A 149 18.25 -8.31 -26.62
N GLY A 150 18.63 -7.04 -26.67
CA GLY A 150 18.32 -6.13 -27.77
C GLY A 150 16.84 -5.72 -27.88
N ARG A 151 15.96 -6.18 -26.98
CA ARG A 151 14.54 -5.81 -27.00
C ARG A 151 14.28 -4.55 -26.19
N ARG A 152 13.26 -3.78 -26.60
CA ARG A 152 12.72 -2.69 -25.78
C ARG A 152 11.96 -3.33 -24.60
N PHE A 153 12.54 -3.26 -23.43
CA PHE A 153 12.01 -3.90 -22.22
C PHE A 153 11.67 -2.86 -21.14
N THR A 154 10.56 -3.04 -20.45
CA THR A 154 10.20 -2.21 -19.31
C THR A 154 9.96 -3.03 -18.04
N PHE A 155 10.54 -2.57 -16.95
CA PHE A 155 10.15 -2.94 -15.60
C PHE A 155 8.93 -2.12 -15.14
N GLY A 156 8.38 -2.43 -13.96
CA GLY A 156 7.42 -1.61 -13.24
C GLY A 156 8.10 -0.44 -12.53
N SER A 157 7.81 -0.24 -11.22
CA SER A 157 8.55 0.70 -10.39
C SER A 157 9.96 0.18 -10.10
N GLU A 158 10.94 1.07 -10.00
CA GLU A 158 12.32 0.73 -9.63
C GLU A 158 12.45 0.05 -8.27
N SER A 159 11.51 0.29 -7.36
CA SER A 159 11.47 -0.30 -6.03
C SER A 159 10.47 -1.46 -5.90
N SER A 160 9.92 -1.95 -7.02
CA SER A 160 9.02 -3.10 -7.01
C SER A 160 9.79 -4.41 -6.84
N THR A 161 9.23 -5.34 -6.04
CA THR A 161 9.75 -6.71 -5.93
C THR A 161 9.46 -7.49 -7.20
N SER A 162 8.17 -7.63 -7.52
CA SER A 162 7.68 -8.43 -8.66
C SER A 162 7.80 -7.74 -10.01
N GLY A 163 7.81 -6.39 -10.02
CA GLY A 163 8.00 -5.62 -11.25
C GLY A 163 9.46 -5.26 -11.54
N ARG A 164 10.40 -5.54 -10.63
CA ARG A 164 11.79 -5.13 -10.80
C ARG A 164 12.80 -6.08 -10.16
N LEU A 165 12.86 -6.20 -8.83
CA LEU A 165 13.93 -6.86 -8.10
C LEU A 165 14.11 -8.32 -8.52
N MET A 166 13.07 -9.13 -8.32
CA MET A 166 13.13 -10.56 -8.61
C MET A 166 13.28 -10.85 -10.10
N PRO A 167 12.51 -10.20 -11.00
CA PRO A 167 12.75 -10.32 -12.43
C PRO A 167 14.17 -9.97 -12.87
N GLN A 168 14.76 -8.89 -12.36
CA GLN A 168 16.15 -8.54 -12.66
C GLN A 168 17.12 -9.62 -12.18
N TRP A 169 16.89 -10.18 -11.00
CA TRP A 169 17.70 -11.28 -10.49
C TRP A 169 17.59 -12.51 -11.41
N PHE A 170 16.38 -12.89 -11.85
CA PHE A 170 16.20 -14.01 -12.79
C PHE A 170 16.87 -13.75 -14.14
N LEU A 171 16.79 -12.51 -14.67
CA LEU A 171 17.50 -12.09 -15.89
C LEU A 171 19.01 -12.25 -15.71
N SER A 172 19.57 -11.74 -14.62
CA SER A 172 21.03 -11.83 -14.35
C SER A 172 21.52 -13.27 -14.23
N GLN A 173 20.70 -14.17 -13.64
CA GLN A 173 21.01 -15.60 -13.58
C GLN A 173 20.94 -16.30 -14.94
N ALA A 174 20.25 -15.71 -15.92
CA ALA A 174 20.22 -16.15 -17.31
C ALA A 174 21.33 -15.51 -18.16
N GLY A 175 22.14 -14.61 -17.58
CA GLY A 175 23.21 -13.89 -18.26
C GLY A 175 22.80 -12.51 -18.79
N VAL A 176 21.52 -12.14 -18.73
CA VAL A 176 21.00 -10.86 -19.26
C VAL A 176 21.25 -9.72 -18.27
N GLN A 177 21.96 -8.71 -18.68
CA GLN A 177 22.25 -7.51 -17.92
C GLN A 177 21.35 -6.35 -18.37
N LEU A 178 21.25 -5.29 -17.56
CA LEU A 178 20.41 -4.13 -17.91
C LEU A 178 20.88 -3.41 -19.18
N LYS A 179 22.16 -3.42 -19.44
CA LYS A 179 22.78 -2.83 -20.65
C LYS A 179 22.47 -3.60 -21.94
N ASP A 180 22.00 -4.85 -21.81
CA ASP A 180 21.74 -5.72 -22.97
C ASP A 180 20.35 -5.47 -23.60
N PHE A 181 19.54 -4.61 -22.99
CA PHE A 181 18.29 -4.15 -23.59
C PHE A 181 18.51 -3.09 -24.67
N ALA A 182 17.55 -2.92 -25.56
CA ALA A 182 17.61 -1.90 -26.61
C ALA A 182 17.89 -0.51 -26.03
N GLY A 183 18.83 0.20 -26.64
CA GLY A 183 19.28 1.51 -26.14
C GLY A 183 20.19 1.47 -24.92
N GLY A 184 20.66 0.27 -24.50
CA GLY A 184 21.59 0.09 -23.40
C GLY A 184 20.96 0.16 -22.00
N ALA A 185 19.63 0.28 -21.90
CA ALA A 185 18.91 0.34 -20.63
C ALA A 185 17.43 -0.05 -20.79
N PRO A 186 16.80 -0.66 -19.74
CA PRO A 186 15.36 -0.88 -19.73
C PRO A 186 14.60 0.41 -19.38
N GLY A 187 13.30 0.44 -19.70
CA GLY A 187 12.39 1.43 -19.17
C GLY A 187 11.83 1.08 -17.77
N PHE A 188 11.17 2.08 -17.17
CA PHE A 188 10.44 1.93 -15.91
C PHE A 188 9.07 2.59 -16.03
N SER A 189 8.02 1.79 -15.96
CA SER A 189 6.64 2.25 -16.17
C SER A 189 5.98 2.84 -14.92
N GLY A 190 6.56 2.61 -13.74
CA GLY A 190 6.05 3.08 -12.46
C GLY A 190 5.02 2.14 -11.79
N SER A 191 4.16 1.44 -12.54
CA SER A 191 3.15 0.52 -12.01
C SER A 191 2.91 -0.67 -12.92
N HIS A 192 2.25 -1.72 -12.38
CA HIS A 192 1.95 -2.91 -13.18
C HIS A 192 0.92 -2.65 -14.28
N ASP A 193 -0.09 -1.83 -14.01
CA ASP A 193 -1.09 -1.46 -15.04
C ASP A 193 -0.44 -0.69 -16.20
N ALA A 194 0.49 0.24 -15.89
CA ALA A 194 1.23 0.98 -16.90
C ALA A 194 2.16 0.06 -17.73
N THR A 195 2.83 -0.91 -17.09
CA THR A 195 3.62 -1.92 -17.82
C THR A 195 2.76 -2.67 -18.83
N ILE A 196 1.58 -3.16 -18.41
CA ILE A 196 0.68 -3.90 -19.31
C ILE A 196 0.26 -3.01 -20.48
N ALA A 197 -0.14 -1.77 -20.22
CA ALA A 197 -0.57 -0.82 -21.25
C ALA A 197 0.54 -0.53 -22.27
N LEU A 198 1.77 -0.29 -21.80
CA LEU A 198 2.93 0.00 -22.65
C LEU A 198 3.35 -1.20 -23.52
N VAL A 199 3.28 -2.42 -22.98
CA VAL A 199 3.55 -3.62 -23.77
C VAL A 199 2.40 -3.87 -24.76
N GLN A 200 1.15 -3.70 -24.34
CA GLN A 200 -0.02 -3.89 -25.20
C GLN A 200 -0.05 -2.89 -26.38
N SER A 201 0.37 -1.65 -26.17
CA SER A 201 0.47 -0.64 -27.24
C SER A 201 1.63 -0.88 -28.21
N GLY A 202 2.59 -1.76 -27.87
CA GLY A 202 3.80 -1.99 -28.65
C GLY A 202 4.90 -0.94 -28.41
N THR A 203 4.73 -0.03 -27.42
CA THR A 203 5.80 0.90 -27.01
C THR A 203 7.03 0.13 -26.52
N TYR A 204 6.79 -0.97 -25.80
CA TYR A 204 7.81 -1.95 -25.41
C TYR A 204 7.49 -3.32 -26.01
N ASP A 205 8.53 -4.05 -26.40
CA ASP A 205 8.40 -5.39 -26.95
C ASP A 205 8.03 -6.41 -25.86
N ALA A 206 8.54 -6.17 -24.64
CA ALA A 206 8.26 -6.99 -23.46
C ALA A 206 8.35 -6.16 -22.17
N GLY A 207 7.81 -6.71 -21.11
CA GLY A 207 7.87 -6.16 -19.77
C GLY A 207 7.58 -7.22 -18.72
N VAL A 208 7.56 -6.83 -17.45
CA VAL A 208 7.29 -7.76 -16.35
C VAL A 208 6.34 -7.14 -15.33
N VAL A 209 5.38 -7.94 -14.88
CA VAL A 209 4.33 -7.52 -13.95
C VAL A 209 4.08 -8.58 -12.88
N ASN A 210 3.41 -8.20 -11.79
CA ASN A 210 2.90 -9.20 -10.88
C ASN A 210 1.74 -9.99 -11.51
N GLU A 211 1.66 -11.27 -11.18
CA GLU A 211 0.67 -12.17 -11.79
C GLU A 211 -0.77 -11.82 -11.40
N GLN A 212 -1.00 -11.26 -10.21
CA GLN A 212 -2.36 -10.93 -9.77
C GLN A 212 -2.94 -9.75 -10.55
N VAL A 213 -2.12 -8.70 -10.79
CA VAL A 213 -2.54 -7.57 -11.63
C VAL A 213 -2.75 -8.04 -13.07
N TRP A 214 -1.90 -8.89 -13.60
CA TRP A 214 -2.09 -9.51 -14.91
C TRP A 214 -3.44 -10.24 -15.00
N LYS A 215 -3.72 -11.14 -14.06
CA LYS A 215 -4.99 -11.88 -14.00
C LYS A 215 -6.19 -10.95 -13.84
N ALA A 216 -6.08 -9.90 -13.02
CA ALA A 216 -7.15 -8.92 -12.81
C ALA A 216 -7.45 -8.12 -14.09
N ASN A 217 -6.43 -7.69 -14.83
CA ASN A 217 -6.59 -6.97 -16.10
C ASN A 217 -7.21 -7.86 -17.17
N LEU A 218 -6.86 -9.15 -17.22
CA LEU A 218 -7.51 -10.12 -18.11
C LEU A 218 -9.00 -10.28 -17.78
N ARG A 219 -9.35 -10.47 -16.49
CA ARG A 219 -10.75 -10.63 -16.06
C ARG A 219 -11.61 -9.40 -16.35
N SER A 220 -11.03 -8.20 -16.23
CA SER A 220 -11.73 -6.94 -16.50
C SER A 220 -11.76 -6.53 -17.97
N GLY A 221 -11.19 -7.33 -18.87
CA GLY A 221 -11.12 -7.02 -20.30
C GLY A 221 -10.15 -5.90 -20.67
N LYS A 222 -9.35 -5.38 -19.72
CA LYS A 222 -8.36 -4.31 -19.97
C LYS A 222 -7.15 -4.80 -20.77
N THR A 223 -6.89 -6.10 -20.75
CA THR A 223 -5.81 -6.73 -21.51
C THR A 223 -6.35 -7.56 -22.65
N ASP A 224 -5.94 -7.21 -23.86
CA ASP A 224 -6.27 -7.94 -25.08
C ASP A 224 -5.23 -9.03 -25.35
N ARG A 225 -5.63 -10.30 -25.21
CA ARG A 225 -4.77 -11.47 -25.48
C ARG A 225 -4.30 -11.58 -26.92
N LYS A 226 -4.93 -10.88 -27.86
CA LYS A 226 -4.47 -10.82 -29.25
C LYS A 226 -3.26 -9.92 -29.40
N LYS A 227 -3.01 -9.02 -28.43
CA LYS A 227 -1.91 -8.05 -28.44
C LYS A 227 -0.79 -8.37 -27.47
N VAL A 228 -1.10 -9.08 -26.34
CA VAL A 228 -0.13 -9.39 -25.29
C VAL A 228 -0.31 -10.81 -24.80
N PHE A 229 0.80 -11.49 -24.59
CA PHE A 229 0.83 -12.85 -24.06
C PHE A 229 1.86 -12.99 -22.93
N VAL A 230 1.75 -14.08 -22.14
CA VAL A 230 2.76 -14.44 -21.13
C VAL A 230 3.94 -15.10 -21.83
N LEU A 231 5.10 -14.46 -21.77
CA LEU A 231 6.37 -14.99 -22.26
C LEU A 231 6.91 -16.05 -21.31
N TRP A 232 6.94 -15.74 -19.99
CA TRP A 232 7.43 -16.65 -18.96
C TRP A 232 6.87 -16.29 -17.58
N ARG A 233 6.73 -17.29 -16.70
CA ARG A 233 6.36 -17.13 -15.30
C ARG A 233 7.53 -17.52 -14.41
N THR A 234 7.85 -16.69 -13.41
CA THR A 234 8.94 -16.97 -12.46
C THR A 234 8.58 -18.09 -11.49
N PRO A 235 9.58 -18.76 -10.90
CA PRO A 235 9.38 -19.47 -9.63
C PRO A 235 8.82 -18.54 -8.55
N GLY A 236 8.21 -19.13 -7.51
CA GLY A 236 7.64 -18.39 -6.38
C GLY A 236 8.71 -17.77 -5.46
N TYR A 237 8.35 -16.63 -4.88
CA TYR A 237 9.15 -15.91 -3.88
C TYR A 237 8.23 -15.12 -2.95
N PRO A 238 8.64 -14.74 -1.71
CA PRO A 238 7.81 -13.93 -0.83
C PRO A 238 7.71 -12.49 -1.35
N ASP A 239 6.49 -11.91 -1.34
CA ASP A 239 6.28 -10.54 -1.80
C ASP A 239 5.45 -9.71 -0.79
N TYR A 240 4.20 -9.44 -1.06
CA TYR A 240 3.45 -8.41 -0.34
C TYR A 240 3.17 -8.75 1.13
N HIS A 241 3.18 -7.71 1.99
CA HIS A 241 2.80 -7.84 3.39
C HIS A 241 2.46 -6.49 4.04
N TRP A 242 1.66 -6.54 5.10
CA TRP A 242 1.40 -5.41 5.98
C TRP A 242 2.54 -5.22 6.98
N ILE A 243 3.00 -3.97 7.12
CA ILE A 243 3.98 -3.58 8.15
C ILE A 243 3.41 -2.45 8.99
N GLY A 244 3.46 -2.61 10.31
CA GLY A 244 3.04 -1.64 11.30
C GLY A 244 4.22 -0.95 12.00
N GLN A 245 4.00 0.29 12.46
CA GLN A 245 4.94 1.04 13.28
C GLN A 245 5.24 0.30 14.60
N PRO A 246 6.46 0.46 15.16
CA PRO A 246 6.86 -0.22 16.39
C PRO A 246 6.11 0.30 17.64
N ASP A 247 5.55 1.49 17.59
CA ASP A 247 4.93 2.19 18.71
C ASP A 247 3.39 2.14 18.71
N LEU A 248 2.78 1.24 17.92
CA LEU A 248 1.32 1.13 17.82
C LEU A 248 0.67 0.88 19.19
N ASP A 249 1.24 -0.03 20.00
CA ASP A 249 0.70 -0.34 21.34
C ASP A 249 0.81 0.86 22.29
N LYS A 250 1.90 1.62 22.21
CA LYS A 250 2.08 2.84 23.00
C LYS A 250 1.02 3.91 22.64
N ARG A 251 0.74 4.07 21.35
CA ARG A 251 -0.15 5.13 20.84
C ARG A 251 -1.62 4.77 20.95
N PHE A 252 -1.97 3.53 20.70
CA PHE A 252 -3.36 3.07 20.63
C PHE A 252 -3.82 2.30 21.87
N GLY A 253 -2.90 1.80 22.69
CA GLY A 253 -3.13 1.03 23.89
C GLY A 253 -2.48 -0.35 23.83
N ALA A 254 -2.17 -0.91 25.00
CA ALA A 254 -1.53 -2.22 25.10
C ALA A 254 -2.32 -3.30 24.34
N GLY A 255 -1.62 -4.14 23.57
CA GLY A 255 -2.22 -5.20 22.76
C GLY A 255 -2.86 -4.75 21.45
N PHE A 256 -2.77 -3.46 21.09
CA PHE A 256 -3.36 -2.96 19.84
C PHE A 256 -2.79 -3.64 18.60
N THR A 257 -1.48 -3.88 18.55
CA THR A 257 -0.83 -4.59 17.43
C THR A 257 -1.36 -6.00 17.25
N ALA A 258 -1.57 -6.72 18.36
CA ALA A 258 -2.18 -8.05 18.32
C ALA A 258 -3.65 -8.00 17.85
N LYS A 259 -4.42 -7.01 18.33
CA LYS A 259 -5.80 -6.78 17.88
C LYS A 259 -5.86 -6.46 16.39
N LEU A 260 -4.99 -5.58 15.88
CA LEU A 260 -4.87 -5.25 14.47
C LEU A 260 -4.55 -6.48 13.62
N ARG A 261 -3.56 -7.28 14.04
CA ARG A 261 -3.23 -8.55 13.39
C ARG A 261 -4.42 -9.49 13.36
N GLY A 262 -5.08 -9.69 14.50
CA GLY A 262 -6.28 -10.52 14.62
C GLY A 262 -7.40 -10.06 13.71
N ALA A 263 -7.63 -8.75 13.62
CA ALA A 263 -8.62 -8.15 12.72
C ALA A 263 -8.37 -8.53 11.25
N ILE A 264 -7.15 -8.33 10.75
CA ILE A 264 -6.80 -8.66 9.36
C ILE A 264 -6.87 -10.17 9.11
N LEU A 265 -6.36 -10.99 10.03
CA LEU A 265 -6.38 -12.45 9.92
C LEU A 265 -7.79 -13.06 10.04
N SER A 266 -8.76 -12.31 10.57
CA SER A 266 -10.15 -12.78 10.70
C SER A 266 -10.99 -12.61 9.46
N TRP A 267 -10.52 -11.89 8.44
CA TRP A 267 -11.31 -11.65 7.22
C TRP A 267 -11.61 -12.94 6.48
N ARG A 268 -12.89 -13.09 6.10
CA ARG A 268 -13.41 -14.31 5.45
C ARG A 268 -14.37 -13.95 4.32
N PRO A 269 -14.44 -14.77 3.27
CA PRO A 269 -15.38 -14.56 2.15
C PRO A 269 -16.86 -14.72 2.54
N SER A 270 -17.14 -15.29 3.72
CA SER A 270 -18.51 -15.40 4.24
C SER A 270 -19.12 -14.07 4.70
N ASN A 271 -18.29 -13.07 4.99
CA ASN A 271 -18.74 -11.70 5.26
C ASN A 271 -18.66 -10.88 3.95
N PRO A 272 -19.77 -10.23 3.50
CA PRO A 272 -19.83 -9.54 2.21
C PRO A 272 -18.78 -8.42 2.04
N GLU A 273 -18.56 -7.59 3.07
CA GLU A 273 -17.60 -6.48 3.04
C GLU A 273 -16.17 -7.01 2.97
N GLN A 274 -15.85 -8.01 3.78
CA GLN A 274 -14.53 -8.65 3.80
C GLN A 274 -14.26 -9.43 2.50
N LYS A 275 -15.30 -10.06 1.92
CA LYS A 275 -15.22 -10.70 0.61
C LYS A 275 -14.78 -9.73 -0.47
N GLN A 276 -15.39 -8.53 -0.52
CA GLN A 276 -15.01 -7.49 -1.48
C GLN A 276 -13.54 -7.05 -1.30
N ILE A 277 -13.09 -6.88 -0.05
CA ILE A 277 -11.69 -6.58 0.25
C ILE A 277 -10.78 -7.69 -0.27
N LEU A 278 -11.06 -8.94 0.07
CA LEU A 278 -10.26 -10.10 -0.35
C LEU A 278 -10.21 -10.24 -1.87
N GLU A 279 -11.33 -10.05 -2.58
CA GLU A 279 -11.40 -10.08 -4.04
C GLU A 279 -10.54 -8.98 -4.68
N LEU A 280 -10.55 -7.76 -4.12
CA LEU A 280 -9.72 -6.65 -4.60
C LEU A 280 -8.22 -6.92 -4.37
N PHE A 281 -7.86 -7.58 -3.26
CA PHE A 281 -6.51 -8.07 -3.01
C PHE A 281 -6.14 -9.29 -3.86
N GLY A 282 -7.11 -9.98 -4.45
CA GLY A 282 -6.89 -11.24 -5.17
C GLY A 282 -6.49 -12.38 -4.24
N ALA A 283 -7.00 -12.40 -3.02
CA ALA A 283 -6.72 -13.35 -1.95
C ALA A 283 -7.98 -14.11 -1.54
N GLN A 284 -7.81 -15.28 -0.92
CA GLN A 284 -8.89 -15.99 -0.22
C GLN A 284 -8.90 -15.63 1.27
N GLN A 285 -7.72 -15.35 1.84
CA GLN A 285 -7.55 -14.99 3.24
C GLN A 285 -6.22 -14.28 3.45
N PHE A 286 -6.05 -13.68 4.63
CA PHE A 286 -4.74 -13.27 5.13
C PHE A 286 -4.17 -14.32 6.07
N THR A 287 -2.84 -14.45 6.08
CA THR A 287 -2.06 -15.39 6.91
C THR A 287 -0.99 -14.64 7.70
N GLY A 288 -0.49 -15.26 8.75
CA GLY A 288 0.64 -14.72 9.50
C GLY A 288 1.90 -14.67 8.64
N ALA A 289 2.74 -13.67 8.91
CA ALA A 289 4.05 -13.53 8.32
C ALA A 289 5.04 -12.98 9.36
N LYS A 290 6.33 -13.22 9.14
CA LYS A 290 7.42 -12.75 10.00
C LYS A 290 8.57 -12.20 9.17
N ALA A 291 9.43 -11.41 9.78
CA ALA A 291 10.54 -10.74 9.11
C ALA A 291 11.50 -11.72 8.41
N SER A 292 11.74 -12.90 9.00
CA SER A 292 12.60 -13.93 8.42
C SER A 292 12.09 -14.52 7.11
N ASP A 293 10.79 -14.43 6.82
CA ASP A 293 10.21 -14.95 5.58
C ASP A 293 10.73 -14.16 4.36
N TYR A 294 11.20 -12.92 4.57
CA TYR A 294 11.71 -12.01 3.53
C TYR A 294 13.24 -11.94 3.43
N GLN A 295 13.98 -12.84 4.12
CA GLN A 295 15.46 -12.87 4.07
C GLN A 295 15.99 -13.00 2.64
N ARG A 296 15.36 -13.84 1.81
CA ARG A 296 15.75 -13.98 0.40
C ARG A 296 15.60 -12.67 -0.37
N ILE A 297 14.54 -11.91 -0.11
CA ILE A 297 14.33 -10.60 -0.74
C ILE A 297 15.43 -9.63 -0.31
N GLU A 298 15.81 -9.63 0.95
CA GLU A 298 16.93 -8.81 1.44
C GLU A 298 18.24 -9.20 0.78
N GLN A 299 18.58 -10.50 0.74
CA GLN A 299 19.79 -10.99 0.08
C GLN A 299 19.87 -10.59 -1.39
N VAL A 300 18.81 -10.83 -2.15
CA VAL A 300 18.72 -10.41 -3.55
C VAL A 300 18.80 -8.89 -3.68
N GLY A 301 18.12 -8.15 -2.79
CA GLY A 301 18.18 -6.70 -2.74
C GLY A 301 19.60 -6.16 -2.56
N ARG A 302 20.42 -6.78 -1.71
CA ARG A 302 21.84 -6.44 -1.53
C ARG A 302 22.67 -6.82 -2.76
N GLN A 303 22.47 -8.01 -3.34
CA GLN A 303 23.18 -8.46 -4.54
C GLN A 303 22.93 -7.55 -5.75
N VAL A 304 21.73 -7.01 -5.92
CA VAL A 304 21.38 -6.12 -7.04
C VAL A 304 21.55 -4.64 -6.68
N GLY A 305 22.10 -4.31 -5.51
CA GLY A 305 22.38 -2.94 -5.07
C GLY A 305 21.14 -2.10 -4.73
N LYS A 306 20.01 -2.73 -4.43
CA LYS A 306 18.76 -2.04 -4.01
C LYS A 306 18.62 -1.93 -2.48
N ILE A 307 19.43 -2.64 -1.74
CA ILE A 307 19.59 -2.55 -0.28
C ILE A 307 21.09 -2.40 0.02
N ARG A 308 21.41 -1.39 0.84
CA ARG A 308 22.77 -1.13 1.33
C ARG A 308 23.05 -1.88 2.63
#